data_ab2513931eb5a297ee4f61790014e7af
#
_entry.id   ab2513931eb5a297ee4f61790014e7af
#
_cell.length_a   1.000
_cell.length_b   1.000
_cell.length_c   1.000
_cell.angle_alpha   90.00
_cell.angle_beta   90.00
_cell.angle_gamma   90.00
#
_symmetry.space_group_name_H-M   'P 1'
#
loop_
_entity.id
_entity.type
_entity.pdbx_description
1 polymer ?
#
loop_
_entity_poly.entity_id
_entity_poly.type
_entity_poly.pdbx_seq_one_letter_code
_entity_poly.pdbx_strand_id
1 'polypeptide(L)'
;MFHFSRNSIDVFGLSIHYYGILIALGVLLGVLLAARRQKRLNLPPETGLDLALICLPVAVVCARAYYVIFEWSAYKDDLLSIFNLRRGGLSIYGGVLGGALAVFVYSRIKKRPFLSLADLAAPSLALGQAVGRWGNFFNQEAYGAAVTQPSRMHFPLAVFIDADQTWHYATFFYESAWCFLIVALLLLFERRRFFRKRGDVFFWYLILYGLERAAVEGLRTDSLYWGPVRVSQALSLLAVLAVCAVFARRRGRFGKWGLLCPLPALAALILVPTRLTGCLSPLALALYALTLLFAFLQYLPASSEQ
;
A
#
# COMPACT_ATOMS: atom_id res chain seq x y z
N MET A 1 14.00 12.12 32.88
CA MET A 1 13.18 11.08 33.45
C MET A 1 12.32 10.51 32.32
N PHE A 2 12.21 9.20 32.19
CA PHE A 2 11.38 8.58 31.14
C PHE A 2 9.97 8.43 31.67
N HIS A 3 8.98 8.91 30.93
CA HIS A 3 7.56 8.68 31.20
C HIS A 3 6.92 8.01 29.99
N PHE A 4 6.23 6.90 30.21
CA PHE A 4 5.58 6.13 29.17
C PHE A 4 4.08 6.43 29.19
N SER A 5 3.55 6.94 28.10
CA SER A 5 2.12 7.04 27.85
C SER A 5 1.69 5.96 26.84
N ARG A 6 0.40 5.87 26.57
CA ARG A 6 -0.13 4.87 25.63
C ARG A 6 0.41 5.06 24.18
N ASN A 7 0.60 6.30 23.75
CA ASN A 7 0.95 6.65 22.37
C ASN A 7 2.30 7.34 22.23
N SER A 8 3.01 7.63 23.34
CA SER A 8 4.29 8.32 23.31
C SER A 8 5.22 7.93 24.45
N ILE A 9 6.49 8.20 24.28
CA ILE A 9 7.52 8.18 25.33
C ILE A 9 7.99 9.62 25.51
N ASP A 10 7.92 10.12 26.75
CA ASP A 10 8.51 11.41 27.09
C ASP A 10 9.96 11.21 27.56
N VAL A 11 10.88 11.81 26.84
CA VAL A 11 12.31 11.76 27.10
C VAL A 11 12.80 13.18 27.36
N PHE A 12 13.15 13.49 28.59
CA PHE A 12 13.60 14.83 29.01
C PHE A 12 12.69 15.99 28.59
N GLY A 13 11.35 15.77 28.60
CA GLY A 13 10.35 16.78 28.20
C GLY A 13 10.02 16.81 26.69
N LEU A 14 10.61 15.93 25.89
CA LEU A 14 10.27 15.74 24.49
C LEU A 14 9.39 14.51 24.33
N SER A 15 8.14 14.69 23.88
CA SER A 15 7.21 13.59 23.58
C SER A 15 7.50 12.99 22.20
N ILE A 16 7.95 11.74 22.18
CA ILE A 16 8.21 10.97 20.97
C ILE A 16 7.07 9.96 20.79
N HIS A 17 6.27 10.13 19.75
CA HIS A 17 5.14 9.25 19.48
C HIS A 17 5.60 7.91 18.88
N TYR A 18 5.02 6.79 19.36
CA TYR A 18 5.31 5.44 18.83
C TYR A 18 5.05 5.35 17.33
N TYR A 19 4.06 6.07 16.81
CA TYR A 19 3.79 6.15 15.38
C TYR A 19 5.02 6.63 14.59
N GLY A 20 5.65 7.70 15.05
CA GLY A 20 6.87 8.24 14.42
C GLY A 20 8.05 7.26 14.49
N ILE A 21 8.22 6.56 15.61
CA ILE A 21 9.25 5.52 15.78
C ILE A 21 9.03 4.39 14.78
N LEU A 22 7.80 3.91 14.62
CA LEU A 22 7.45 2.81 13.71
C LEU A 22 7.62 3.21 12.24
N ILE A 23 7.27 4.45 11.87
CA ILE A 23 7.55 4.97 10.53
C ILE A 23 9.06 5.01 10.27
N ALA A 24 9.85 5.55 11.20
CA ALA A 24 11.30 5.58 11.07
C ALA A 24 11.91 4.17 10.96
N LEU A 25 11.43 3.22 11.76
CA LEU A 25 11.82 1.82 11.70
C LEU A 25 11.45 1.19 10.35
N GLY A 26 10.23 1.44 9.85
CA GLY A 26 9.77 0.97 8.55
C GLY A 26 10.64 1.49 7.40
N VAL A 27 11.00 2.79 7.45
CA VAL A 27 11.94 3.41 6.49
C VAL A 27 13.30 2.75 6.56
N LEU A 28 13.88 2.61 7.77
CA LEU A 28 15.19 1.98 7.95
C LEU A 28 15.22 0.56 7.40
N LEU A 29 14.24 -0.26 7.75
CA LEU A 29 14.12 -1.64 7.26
C LEU A 29 13.93 -1.69 5.75
N GLY A 30 13.14 -0.77 5.19
CA GLY A 30 12.94 -0.62 3.76
C GLY A 30 14.23 -0.28 3.02
N VAL A 31 15.02 0.67 3.52
CA VAL A 31 16.33 1.04 2.96
C VAL A 31 17.32 -0.13 3.03
N LEU A 32 17.39 -0.82 4.16
CA LEU A 32 18.24 -2.00 4.31
C LEU A 32 17.86 -3.13 3.35
N LEU A 33 16.55 -3.34 3.14
CA LEU A 33 16.06 -4.31 2.16
C LEU A 33 16.42 -3.90 0.74
N ALA A 34 16.23 -2.63 0.36
CA ALA A 34 16.62 -2.10 -0.93
C ALA A 34 18.15 -2.22 -1.16
N ALA A 35 18.95 -1.87 -0.17
CA ALA A 35 20.42 -1.98 -0.22
C ALA A 35 20.90 -3.41 -0.48
N ARG A 36 20.21 -4.42 0.10
CA ARG A 36 20.52 -5.83 -0.17
C ARG A 36 20.10 -6.29 -1.58
N ARG A 37 19.00 -5.73 -2.11
CA ARG A 37 18.42 -6.16 -3.41
C ARG A 37 19.01 -5.44 -4.61
N GLN A 38 19.52 -4.21 -4.47
CA GLN A 38 20.04 -3.41 -5.60
C GLN A 38 21.11 -4.14 -6.41
N LYS A 39 21.98 -4.93 -5.76
CA LYS A 39 22.98 -5.76 -6.46
C LYS A 39 22.35 -6.79 -7.39
N ARG A 40 21.24 -7.44 -6.97
CA ARG A 40 20.51 -8.42 -7.79
C ARG A 40 19.83 -7.80 -9.01
N LEU A 41 19.45 -6.54 -8.90
CA LEU A 41 18.82 -5.77 -9.97
C LEU A 41 19.83 -5.04 -10.87
N ASN A 42 21.14 -5.26 -10.67
CA ASN A 42 22.23 -4.58 -11.38
C ASN A 42 22.13 -3.05 -11.27
N LEU A 43 21.74 -2.56 -10.09
CA LEU A 43 21.70 -1.15 -9.76
C LEU A 43 22.91 -0.75 -8.90
N PRO A 44 23.39 0.52 -8.99
CA PRO A 44 24.48 1.03 -8.16
C PRO A 44 24.21 0.84 -6.66
N PRO A 45 25.25 0.66 -5.84
CA PRO A 45 25.11 0.34 -4.42
C PRO A 45 24.45 1.43 -3.57
N GLU A 46 24.41 2.68 -4.04
CA GLU A 46 23.77 3.82 -3.38
C GLU A 46 22.30 4.02 -3.77
N THR A 47 21.79 3.32 -4.81
CA THR A 47 20.45 3.58 -5.38
C THR A 47 19.32 3.50 -4.36
N GLY A 48 19.36 2.53 -3.44
CA GLY A 48 18.33 2.36 -2.42
C GLY A 48 18.28 3.53 -1.43
N LEU A 49 19.44 4.03 -1.03
CA LEU A 49 19.58 5.18 -0.13
C LEU A 49 19.19 6.49 -0.84
N ASP A 50 19.67 6.70 -2.08
CA ASP A 50 19.33 7.86 -2.88
C ASP A 50 17.82 7.99 -3.05
N LEU A 51 17.14 6.88 -3.39
CA LEU A 51 15.67 6.86 -3.52
C LEU A 51 14.99 7.23 -2.21
N ALA A 52 15.44 6.71 -1.07
CA ALA A 52 14.86 7.07 0.21
C ALA A 52 15.06 8.56 0.54
N LEU A 53 16.28 9.07 0.38
CA LEU A 53 16.62 10.46 0.68
C LEU A 53 15.89 11.47 -0.22
N ILE A 54 15.56 11.09 -1.45
CA ILE A 54 14.83 11.96 -2.38
C ILE A 54 13.33 11.77 -2.27
N CYS A 55 12.85 10.52 -2.28
CA CYS A 55 11.41 10.24 -2.32
C CYS A 55 10.69 10.61 -1.02
N LEU A 56 11.33 10.41 0.16
CA LEU A 56 10.67 10.70 1.43
C LEU A 56 10.36 12.19 1.62
N PRO A 57 11.32 13.14 1.47
CA PRO A 57 11.01 14.55 1.58
C PRO A 57 10.00 15.02 0.52
N VAL A 58 10.16 14.59 -0.74
CA VAL A 58 9.24 14.95 -1.82
C VAL A 58 7.84 14.42 -1.55
N ALA A 59 7.71 13.18 -1.08
CA ALA A 59 6.42 12.60 -0.73
C ALA A 59 5.74 13.37 0.41
N VAL A 60 6.48 13.78 1.45
CA VAL A 60 5.94 14.57 2.57
C VAL A 60 5.48 15.95 2.08
N VAL A 61 6.29 16.64 1.28
CA VAL A 61 5.92 17.96 0.72
C VAL A 61 4.67 17.84 -0.16
N CYS A 62 4.62 16.86 -1.05
CA CYS A 62 3.46 16.64 -1.92
C CYS A 62 2.23 16.19 -1.14
N ALA A 63 2.37 15.35 -0.10
CA ALA A 63 1.28 14.96 0.78
C ALA A 63 0.66 16.19 1.48
N ARG A 64 1.51 17.09 1.95
CA ARG A 64 1.07 18.35 2.58
C ARG A 64 0.43 19.29 1.58
N ALA A 65 1.07 19.52 0.43
CA ALA A 65 0.53 20.40 -0.61
C ALA A 65 -0.85 19.91 -1.09
N TYR A 66 -0.99 18.60 -1.34
CA TYR A 66 -2.28 18.01 -1.71
C TYR A 66 -3.34 18.26 -0.64
N TYR A 67 -3.03 18.00 0.63
CA TYR A 67 -3.98 18.23 1.72
C TYR A 67 -4.41 19.70 1.82
N VAL A 68 -3.45 20.64 1.79
CA VAL A 68 -3.71 22.07 1.87
C VAL A 68 -4.57 22.56 0.70
N ILE A 69 -4.36 22.04 -0.52
CA ILE A 69 -5.17 22.41 -1.70
C ILE A 69 -6.64 22.03 -1.49
N PHE A 70 -6.91 20.83 -0.96
CA PHE A 70 -8.29 20.35 -0.75
C PHE A 70 -8.95 20.90 0.51
N GLU A 71 -8.17 21.30 1.53
CA GLU A 71 -8.63 21.89 2.79
C GLU A 71 -8.27 23.37 2.89
N TRP A 72 -8.25 24.09 1.75
CA TRP A 72 -7.80 25.48 1.67
C TRP A 72 -8.50 26.41 2.65
N SER A 73 -9.79 26.18 2.92
CA SER A 73 -10.57 26.96 3.87
C SER A 73 -9.99 27.02 5.28
N ALA A 74 -9.28 25.94 5.70
CA ALA A 74 -8.65 25.86 7.01
C ALA A 74 -7.29 26.58 7.09
N TYR A 75 -6.71 26.98 5.95
CA TYR A 75 -5.35 27.55 5.86
C TYR A 75 -5.31 28.99 5.35
N LYS A 76 -6.35 29.45 4.66
CA LYS A 76 -6.38 30.77 4.01
C LYS A 76 -6.12 31.94 4.97
N ASP A 77 -6.51 31.80 6.25
CA ASP A 77 -6.40 32.86 7.26
C ASP A 77 -5.10 32.79 8.09
N ASP A 78 -4.37 31.63 8.02
CA ASP A 78 -3.06 31.41 8.66
C ASP A 78 -2.16 30.55 7.78
N LEU A 79 -1.47 31.20 6.83
CA LEU A 79 -0.58 30.52 5.89
C LEU A 79 0.64 29.86 6.56
N LEU A 80 1.07 30.34 7.75
CA LEU A 80 2.19 29.75 8.47
C LEU A 80 1.84 28.38 9.03
N SER A 81 0.57 28.10 9.28
CA SER A 81 0.09 26.79 9.73
C SER A 81 0.32 25.70 8.69
N ILE A 82 0.52 26.05 7.40
CA ILE A 82 0.88 25.11 6.33
C ILE A 82 2.16 24.33 6.67
N PHE A 83 3.12 24.96 7.34
CA PHE A 83 4.39 24.35 7.72
C PHE A 83 4.34 23.54 9.01
N ASN A 84 3.22 23.60 9.74
CA ASN A 84 3.05 22.85 10.99
C ASN A 84 2.60 21.41 10.74
N LEU A 85 3.56 20.53 10.42
CA LEU A 85 3.30 19.10 10.17
C LEU A 85 2.89 18.32 11.44
N ARG A 86 3.17 18.87 12.65
CA ARG A 86 2.82 18.19 13.92
C ARG A 86 1.32 18.12 14.16
N ARG A 87 0.53 19.01 13.55
CA ARG A 87 -0.94 19.00 13.61
C ARG A 87 -1.58 17.99 12.65
N GLY A 88 -0.79 17.16 11.95
CA GLY A 88 -1.30 16.25 10.94
C GLY A 88 -1.59 16.97 9.62
N GLY A 89 -2.55 16.47 8.84
CA GLY A 89 -2.92 17.04 7.54
C GLY A 89 -1.95 16.66 6.42
N LEU A 90 -1.72 15.36 6.27
CA LEU A 90 -0.94 14.75 5.19
C LEU A 90 -1.83 13.79 4.38
N SER A 91 -1.96 14.05 3.09
CA SER A 91 -2.73 13.17 2.20
C SER A 91 -1.88 12.05 1.65
N ILE A 92 -2.34 10.81 1.81
CA ILE A 92 -1.68 9.63 1.23
C ILE A 92 -1.57 9.73 -0.30
N TYR A 93 -2.58 10.29 -0.97
CA TYR A 93 -2.60 10.45 -2.42
C TYR A 93 -1.50 11.40 -2.90
N GLY A 94 -1.33 12.53 -2.21
CA GLY A 94 -0.24 13.46 -2.47
C GLY A 94 1.13 12.80 -2.27
N GLY A 95 1.27 12.00 -1.21
CA GLY A 95 2.51 11.25 -0.92
C GLY A 95 2.85 10.23 -2.01
N VAL A 96 1.87 9.46 -2.48
CA VAL A 96 2.06 8.47 -3.56
C VAL A 96 2.43 9.15 -4.88
N LEU A 97 1.73 10.23 -5.25
CA LEU A 97 2.02 11.00 -6.47
C LEU A 97 3.42 11.64 -6.40
N GLY A 98 3.76 12.26 -5.26
CA GLY A 98 5.07 12.86 -5.03
C GLY A 98 6.21 11.84 -5.07
N GLY A 99 6.02 10.69 -4.41
CA GLY A 99 6.98 9.59 -4.45
C GLY A 99 7.18 9.03 -5.86
N ALA A 100 6.10 8.79 -6.61
CA ALA A 100 6.17 8.34 -7.99
C ALA A 100 6.88 9.36 -8.91
N LEU A 101 6.57 10.65 -8.74
CA LEU A 101 7.24 11.74 -9.46
C LEU A 101 8.73 11.79 -9.13
N ALA A 102 9.10 11.66 -7.86
CA ALA A 102 10.51 11.64 -7.44
C ALA A 102 11.29 10.48 -8.07
N VAL A 103 10.71 9.25 -8.05
CA VAL A 103 11.30 8.08 -8.73
C VAL A 103 11.41 8.33 -10.24
N PHE A 104 10.41 8.94 -10.86
CA PHE A 104 10.44 9.26 -12.29
C PHE A 104 11.55 10.25 -12.63
N VAL A 105 11.65 11.35 -11.89
CA VAL A 105 12.71 12.37 -12.08
C VAL A 105 14.09 11.76 -11.84
N TYR A 106 14.26 10.99 -10.76
CA TYR A 106 15.51 10.27 -10.48
C TYR A 106 15.89 9.32 -11.65
N SER A 107 14.90 8.59 -12.18
CA SER A 107 15.13 7.67 -13.31
C SER A 107 15.69 8.40 -14.54
N ARG A 108 15.21 9.63 -14.79
CA ARG A 108 15.68 10.47 -15.92
C ARG A 108 17.07 11.03 -15.69
N ILE A 109 17.33 11.57 -14.50
CA ILE A 109 18.63 12.17 -14.14
C ILE A 109 19.74 11.10 -14.14
N LYS A 110 19.48 9.97 -13.49
CA LYS A 110 20.47 8.87 -13.37
C LYS A 110 20.46 7.91 -14.58
N LYS A 111 19.61 8.19 -15.59
CA LYS A 111 19.45 7.36 -16.81
C LYS A 111 19.21 5.89 -16.48
N ARG A 112 18.37 5.61 -15.48
CA ARG A 112 17.98 4.26 -15.04
C ARG A 112 16.53 3.98 -15.41
N PRO A 113 16.18 2.75 -15.83
CA PRO A 113 14.80 2.43 -16.17
C PRO A 113 13.88 2.58 -14.95
N PHE A 114 12.81 3.36 -15.07
CA PHE A 114 11.82 3.58 -14.02
C PHE A 114 11.32 2.27 -13.39
N LEU A 115 10.98 1.28 -14.22
CA LEU A 115 10.47 0.00 -13.73
C LEU A 115 11.49 -0.80 -12.91
N SER A 116 12.80 -0.65 -13.16
CA SER A 116 13.82 -1.28 -12.32
C SER A 116 13.91 -0.63 -10.93
N LEU A 117 13.70 0.68 -10.85
CA LEU A 117 13.63 1.41 -9.59
C LEU A 117 12.34 1.08 -8.83
N ALA A 118 11.22 0.95 -9.54
CA ALA A 118 9.95 0.51 -8.97
C ALA A 118 10.04 -0.93 -8.42
N ASP A 119 10.71 -1.85 -9.13
CA ASP A 119 10.99 -3.21 -8.64
C ASP A 119 11.84 -3.20 -7.36
N LEU A 120 12.83 -2.29 -7.28
CA LEU A 120 13.63 -2.14 -6.08
C LEU A 120 12.79 -1.66 -4.90
N ALA A 121 11.92 -0.67 -5.13
CA ALA A 121 11.11 -0.02 -4.10
C ALA A 121 9.95 -0.90 -3.59
N ALA A 122 9.34 -1.73 -4.44
CA ALA A 122 8.08 -2.42 -4.13
C ALA A 122 8.10 -3.27 -2.84
N PRO A 123 9.06 -4.20 -2.61
CA PRO A 123 9.12 -4.93 -1.34
C PRO A 123 9.46 -4.04 -0.14
N SER A 124 10.22 -2.96 -0.35
CA SER A 124 10.55 -1.97 0.70
C SER A 124 9.32 -1.17 1.10
N LEU A 125 8.46 -0.78 0.15
CA LEU A 125 7.17 -0.14 0.41
C LEU A 125 6.25 -1.08 1.20
N ALA A 126 6.11 -2.33 0.77
CA ALA A 126 5.30 -3.32 1.48
C ALA A 126 5.80 -3.54 2.92
N LEU A 127 7.12 -3.58 3.14
CA LEU A 127 7.72 -3.71 4.47
C LEU A 127 7.44 -2.47 5.34
N GLY A 128 7.61 -1.27 4.77
CA GLY A 128 7.27 -0.02 5.45
C GLY A 128 5.80 0.06 5.82
N GLN A 129 4.90 -0.36 4.94
CA GLN A 129 3.47 -0.47 5.22
C GLN A 129 3.18 -1.46 6.36
N ALA A 130 3.78 -2.67 6.30
CA ALA A 130 3.59 -3.68 7.32
C ALA A 130 3.97 -3.18 8.73
N VAL A 131 5.10 -2.51 8.87
CA VAL A 131 5.56 -1.94 10.14
C VAL A 131 4.74 -0.71 10.52
N GLY A 132 4.46 0.18 9.57
CA GLY A 132 3.75 1.44 9.81
C GLY A 132 2.31 1.22 10.31
N ARG A 133 1.64 0.12 9.91
CA ARG A 133 0.29 -0.21 10.39
C ARG A 133 0.19 -0.41 11.91
N TRP A 134 1.27 -0.80 12.57
CA TRP A 134 1.29 -0.88 14.03
C TRP A 134 1.21 0.49 14.72
N GLY A 135 1.55 1.57 14.00
CA GLY A 135 1.30 2.93 14.48
C GLY A 135 -0.18 3.21 14.70
N ASN A 136 -1.07 2.67 13.84
CA ASN A 136 -2.51 2.79 13.99
C ASN A 136 -3.03 2.10 15.27
N PHE A 137 -2.38 1.01 15.69
CA PHE A 137 -2.68 0.37 16.98
C PHE A 137 -2.47 1.31 18.16
N PHE A 138 -1.32 1.99 18.21
CA PHE A 138 -1.02 2.91 19.31
C PHE A 138 -1.89 4.17 19.28
N ASN A 139 -2.20 4.67 18.09
CA ASN A 139 -3.06 5.84 17.92
C ASN A 139 -4.55 5.50 18.03
N GLN A 140 -4.93 4.22 18.07
CA GLN A 140 -6.32 3.77 18.02
C GLN A 140 -7.10 4.38 16.84
N GLU A 141 -6.54 4.28 15.67
CA GLU A 141 -7.14 4.79 14.41
C GLU A 141 -7.18 3.70 13.34
N ALA A 142 -7.91 3.95 12.25
CA ALA A 142 -7.99 3.05 11.10
C ALA A 142 -8.47 1.63 11.47
N TYR A 143 -9.34 1.50 12.46
CA TYR A 143 -10.00 0.26 12.84
C TYR A 143 -11.25 0.00 11.99
N GLY A 144 -11.78 -1.22 12.09
CA GLY A 144 -12.97 -1.65 11.35
C GLY A 144 -14.27 -1.42 12.10
N ALA A 145 -15.37 -1.96 11.59
CA ALA A 145 -16.68 -1.92 12.23
C ALA A 145 -16.67 -2.58 13.61
N ALA A 146 -17.61 -2.19 14.46
CA ALA A 146 -17.78 -2.78 15.79
C ALA A 146 -18.07 -4.28 15.73
N VAL A 147 -17.48 -5.04 16.63
CA VAL A 147 -17.66 -6.49 16.77
C VAL A 147 -18.70 -6.76 17.85
N THR A 148 -19.81 -7.40 17.47
CA THR A 148 -20.90 -7.73 18.39
C THR A 148 -20.85 -9.16 18.91
N GLN A 149 -20.08 -10.05 18.27
CA GLN A 149 -19.98 -11.45 18.65
C GLN A 149 -18.88 -11.66 19.70
N PRO A 150 -19.21 -12.11 20.93
CA PRO A 150 -18.22 -12.29 22.01
C PRO A 150 -17.06 -13.20 21.64
N SER A 151 -17.29 -14.24 20.83
CA SER A 151 -16.26 -15.17 20.36
C SER A 151 -15.20 -14.53 19.45
N ARG A 152 -15.45 -13.31 18.96
CA ARG A 152 -14.51 -12.56 18.09
C ARG A 152 -13.88 -11.36 18.81
N MET A 153 -14.26 -11.07 20.04
CA MET A 153 -13.76 -9.94 20.85
C MET A 153 -12.39 -10.26 21.46
N HIS A 154 -11.43 -10.60 20.61
CA HIS A 154 -10.05 -10.85 21.02
C HIS A 154 -9.07 -10.59 19.87
N PHE A 155 -7.85 -10.21 20.22
CA PHE A 155 -6.75 -10.14 19.26
C PHE A 155 -6.39 -11.56 18.76
N PRO A 156 -6.11 -11.79 17.46
CA PRO A 156 -5.91 -10.79 16.40
C PRO A 156 -7.19 -10.42 15.59
N LEU A 157 -8.37 -10.93 15.95
CA LEU A 157 -9.59 -10.64 15.21
C LEU A 157 -10.14 -9.24 15.51
N ALA A 158 -10.01 -8.79 16.74
CA ALA A 158 -10.50 -7.48 17.15
C ALA A 158 -9.51 -6.78 18.09
N VAL A 159 -9.70 -5.48 18.23
CA VAL A 159 -8.96 -4.60 19.14
C VAL A 159 -9.97 -3.76 19.90
N PHE A 160 -9.71 -3.54 21.20
CA PHE A 160 -10.53 -2.68 22.04
C PHE A 160 -10.16 -1.21 21.82
N ILE A 161 -11.14 -0.35 21.56
CA ILE A 161 -10.97 1.09 21.32
C ILE A 161 -11.47 1.82 22.56
N ASP A 162 -10.60 2.60 23.20
CA ASP A 162 -10.96 3.29 24.46
C ASP A 162 -11.93 4.44 24.24
N ALA A 163 -11.90 5.07 23.06
CA ALA A 163 -12.74 6.23 22.78
C ALA A 163 -14.25 5.93 22.84
N ASP A 164 -14.65 4.74 22.39
CA ASP A 164 -16.05 4.29 22.39
C ASP A 164 -16.30 3.06 23.24
N GLN A 165 -15.28 2.58 23.99
CA GLN A 165 -15.36 1.43 24.89
C GLN A 165 -15.88 0.15 24.22
N THR A 166 -15.53 -0.06 22.93
CA THR A 166 -16.07 -1.13 22.11
C THR A 166 -14.95 -1.90 21.38
N TRP A 167 -15.24 -3.17 21.08
CA TRP A 167 -14.36 -3.99 20.26
C TRP A 167 -14.61 -3.75 18.78
N HIS A 168 -13.53 -3.51 18.02
CA HIS A 168 -13.55 -3.28 16.58
C HIS A 168 -12.66 -4.27 15.84
N TYR A 169 -12.98 -4.59 14.56
CA TYR A 169 -12.10 -5.40 13.74
C TYR A 169 -10.70 -4.76 13.64
N ALA A 170 -9.66 -5.57 13.87
CA ALA A 170 -8.26 -5.13 13.89
C ALA A 170 -7.70 -4.98 12.45
N THR A 171 -8.28 -4.09 11.64
CA THR A 171 -7.92 -3.92 10.23
C THR A 171 -6.46 -3.55 10.02
N PHE A 172 -5.86 -2.78 10.93
CA PHE A 172 -4.43 -2.49 10.94
C PHE A 172 -3.57 -3.77 10.96
N PHE A 173 -3.98 -4.76 11.76
CA PHE A 173 -3.28 -6.05 11.85
C PHE A 173 -3.45 -6.88 10.57
N TYR A 174 -4.65 -6.91 10.00
CA TYR A 174 -4.90 -7.63 8.75
C TYR A 174 -4.05 -7.07 7.61
N GLU A 175 -4.02 -5.74 7.45
CA GLU A 175 -3.19 -5.07 6.46
C GLU A 175 -1.69 -5.31 6.73
N SER A 176 -1.24 -5.26 7.99
CA SER A 176 0.16 -5.54 8.36
C SER A 176 0.57 -6.98 8.02
N ALA A 177 -0.23 -7.98 8.44
CA ALA A 177 0.04 -9.39 8.17
C ALA A 177 0.10 -9.68 6.67
N TRP A 178 -0.83 -9.09 5.91
CA TRP A 178 -0.84 -9.23 4.46
C TRP A 178 0.36 -8.56 3.80
N CYS A 179 0.76 -7.37 4.24
CA CYS A 179 1.96 -6.70 3.73
C CYS A 179 3.24 -7.52 4.02
N PHE A 180 3.36 -8.15 5.20
CA PHE A 180 4.45 -9.09 5.47
C PHE A 180 4.42 -10.30 4.53
N LEU A 181 3.22 -10.84 4.26
CA LEU A 181 3.05 -11.93 3.29
C LEU A 181 3.47 -11.47 1.88
N ILE A 182 3.09 -10.26 1.44
CA ILE A 182 3.55 -9.69 0.16
C ILE A 182 5.08 -9.65 0.11
N VAL A 183 5.74 -9.13 1.14
CA VAL A 183 7.22 -9.11 1.20
C VAL A 183 7.79 -10.51 1.04
N ALA A 184 7.27 -11.49 1.80
CA ALA A 184 7.73 -12.87 1.75
C ALA A 184 7.54 -13.49 0.35
N LEU A 185 6.37 -13.31 -0.27
CA LEU A 185 6.07 -13.83 -1.61
C LEU A 185 6.95 -13.18 -2.68
N LEU A 186 7.10 -11.85 -2.67
CA LEU A 186 7.93 -11.15 -3.65
C LEU A 186 9.39 -11.59 -3.56
N LEU A 187 9.95 -11.72 -2.35
CA LEU A 187 11.32 -12.17 -2.16
C LEU A 187 11.52 -13.65 -2.51
N LEU A 188 10.53 -14.50 -2.21
CA LEU A 188 10.56 -15.93 -2.58
C LEU A 188 10.52 -16.08 -4.10
N PHE A 189 9.59 -15.41 -4.77
CA PHE A 189 9.45 -15.45 -6.23
C PHE A 189 10.68 -14.89 -6.94
N GLU A 190 11.28 -13.81 -6.40
CA GLU A 190 12.55 -13.29 -6.90
C GLU A 190 13.69 -14.32 -6.76
N ARG A 191 13.79 -15.01 -5.61
CA ARG A 191 14.79 -16.09 -5.41
C ARG A 191 14.59 -17.27 -6.37
N ARG A 192 13.34 -17.61 -6.68
CA ARG A 192 12.96 -18.70 -7.61
C ARG A 192 13.05 -18.27 -9.08
N ARG A 193 13.56 -17.06 -9.38
CA ARG A 193 13.64 -16.47 -10.73
C ARG A 193 12.29 -16.45 -11.48
N PHE A 194 11.21 -16.32 -10.74
CA PHE A 194 9.87 -16.25 -11.29
C PHE A 194 9.68 -14.99 -12.13
N PHE A 195 10.20 -13.85 -11.67
CA PHE A 195 10.14 -12.57 -12.38
C PHE A 195 11.14 -12.54 -13.55
N ARG A 196 10.65 -12.17 -14.73
CA ARG A 196 11.43 -12.26 -15.99
C ARG A 196 11.69 -10.92 -16.64
N LYS A 197 10.77 -9.95 -16.44
CA LYS A 197 10.82 -8.63 -17.07
C LYS A 197 10.90 -7.54 -16.00
N ARG A 198 11.52 -6.41 -16.36
CA ARG A 198 11.54 -5.22 -15.52
C ARG A 198 10.12 -4.76 -15.23
N GLY A 199 9.85 -4.44 -13.96
CA GLY A 199 8.54 -4.04 -13.46
C GLY A 199 7.69 -5.20 -12.93
N ASP A 200 8.11 -6.46 -13.09
CA ASP A 200 7.30 -7.60 -12.67
C ASP A 200 7.09 -7.64 -11.15
N VAL A 201 8.13 -7.35 -10.36
CA VAL A 201 8.03 -7.28 -8.89
C VAL A 201 7.04 -6.19 -8.46
N PHE A 202 7.15 -5.02 -9.08
CA PHE A 202 6.25 -3.89 -8.81
C PHE A 202 4.80 -4.19 -9.23
N PHE A 203 4.59 -4.81 -10.38
CA PHE A 203 3.25 -5.16 -10.83
C PHE A 203 2.59 -6.22 -9.95
N TRP A 204 3.35 -7.23 -9.51
CA TRP A 204 2.83 -8.20 -8.55
C TRP A 204 2.53 -7.57 -7.18
N TYR A 205 3.36 -6.63 -6.71
CA TYR A 205 3.04 -5.84 -5.53
C TYR A 205 1.69 -5.10 -5.70
N LEU A 206 1.47 -4.43 -6.83
CA LEU A 206 0.22 -3.71 -7.09
C LEU A 206 -1.01 -4.63 -7.12
N ILE A 207 -0.88 -5.84 -7.69
CA ILE A 207 -1.98 -6.83 -7.67
C ILE A 207 -2.27 -7.28 -6.24
N LEU A 208 -1.26 -7.75 -5.52
CA LEU A 208 -1.43 -8.32 -4.18
C LEU A 208 -1.94 -7.28 -3.18
N TYR A 209 -1.34 -6.09 -3.19
CA TYR A 209 -1.76 -4.99 -2.32
C TYR A 209 -3.12 -4.41 -2.73
N GLY A 210 -3.38 -4.26 -4.02
CA GLY A 210 -4.63 -3.70 -4.52
C GLY A 210 -5.85 -4.58 -4.20
N LEU A 211 -5.73 -5.90 -4.30
CA LEU A 211 -6.81 -6.83 -3.94
C LEU A 211 -7.06 -6.86 -2.43
N GLU A 212 -5.99 -6.87 -1.63
CA GLU A 212 -6.12 -6.78 -0.18
C GLU A 212 -6.79 -5.46 0.23
N ARG A 213 -6.29 -4.34 -0.31
CA ARG A 213 -6.84 -3.04 0.00
C ARG A 213 -8.32 -2.93 -0.37
N ALA A 214 -8.73 -3.52 -1.49
CA ALA A 214 -10.14 -3.60 -1.87
C ALA A 214 -10.98 -4.43 -0.87
N ALA A 215 -10.42 -5.51 -0.32
CA ALA A 215 -11.09 -6.35 0.66
C ALA A 215 -11.20 -5.66 2.04
N VAL A 216 -10.09 -5.14 2.56
CA VAL A 216 -10.03 -4.54 3.91
C VAL A 216 -10.76 -3.19 3.98
N GLU A 217 -10.73 -2.38 2.91
CA GLU A 217 -11.45 -1.10 2.86
C GLU A 217 -12.94 -1.25 3.17
N GLY A 218 -13.52 -2.38 2.82
CA GLY A 218 -14.91 -2.66 3.12
C GLY A 218 -15.23 -2.88 4.60
N LEU A 219 -14.23 -3.21 5.42
CA LEU A 219 -14.35 -3.37 6.87
C LEU A 219 -14.11 -2.05 7.61
N ARG A 220 -13.48 -1.06 6.98
CA ARG A 220 -13.10 0.21 7.60
C ARG A 220 -14.29 1.15 7.77
N THR A 221 -14.26 1.93 8.83
CA THR A 221 -15.27 2.94 9.15
C THR A 221 -14.94 4.32 8.62
N ASP A 222 -13.66 4.59 8.36
CA ASP A 222 -13.10 5.88 7.93
C ASP A 222 -12.87 5.98 6.41
N SER A 223 -13.61 5.21 5.61
CA SER A 223 -13.50 5.19 4.15
C SER A 223 -13.93 6.51 3.52
N LEU A 224 -13.16 7.01 2.55
CA LEU A 224 -13.53 8.13 1.71
C LEU A 224 -14.52 7.70 0.62
N TYR A 225 -15.63 8.43 0.49
CA TYR A 225 -16.68 8.15 -0.49
C TYR A 225 -16.79 9.26 -1.55
N TRP A 226 -17.05 8.84 -2.78
CA TRP A 226 -17.55 9.71 -3.85
C TRP A 226 -18.89 9.16 -4.33
N GLY A 227 -19.99 9.76 -3.86
CA GLY A 227 -21.32 9.18 -4.00
C GLY A 227 -21.39 7.77 -3.35
N PRO A 228 -21.86 6.74 -4.05
CA PRO A 228 -21.93 5.37 -3.53
C PRO A 228 -20.58 4.64 -3.55
N VAL A 229 -19.54 5.22 -4.19
CA VAL A 229 -18.28 4.54 -4.48
C VAL A 229 -17.24 4.81 -3.38
N ARG A 230 -16.61 3.75 -2.86
CA ARG A 230 -15.43 3.85 -2.00
C ARG A 230 -14.20 4.12 -2.85
N VAL A 231 -13.63 5.32 -2.73
CA VAL A 231 -12.54 5.81 -3.59
C VAL A 231 -11.32 4.90 -3.53
N SER A 232 -10.88 4.51 -2.34
CA SER A 232 -9.70 3.65 -2.18
C SER A 232 -9.88 2.27 -2.80
N GLN A 233 -11.10 1.67 -2.72
CA GLN A 233 -11.42 0.41 -3.39
C GLN A 233 -11.33 0.54 -4.91
N ALA A 234 -12.00 1.57 -5.44
CA ALA A 234 -12.03 1.79 -6.89
C ALA A 234 -10.63 2.02 -7.46
N LEU A 235 -9.81 2.86 -6.81
CA LEU A 235 -8.43 3.11 -7.23
C LEU A 235 -7.55 1.84 -7.16
N SER A 236 -7.72 1.05 -6.11
CA SER A 236 -6.97 -0.21 -5.94
C SER A 236 -7.32 -1.21 -7.04
N LEU A 237 -8.61 -1.42 -7.31
CA LEU A 237 -9.07 -2.33 -8.36
C LEU A 237 -8.76 -1.82 -9.76
N LEU A 238 -8.77 -0.49 -9.97
CA LEU A 238 -8.31 0.12 -11.22
C LEU A 238 -6.82 -0.14 -11.47
N ALA A 239 -5.99 -0.03 -10.44
CA ALA A 239 -4.57 -0.34 -10.54
C ALA A 239 -4.36 -1.84 -10.88
N VAL A 240 -5.11 -2.74 -10.23
CA VAL A 240 -5.07 -4.18 -10.54
C VAL A 240 -5.48 -4.45 -11.99
N LEU A 241 -6.58 -3.84 -12.45
CA LEU A 241 -7.06 -3.95 -13.82
C LEU A 241 -5.99 -3.49 -14.84
N ALA A 242 -5.37 -2.34 -14.57
CA ALA A 242 -4.30 -1.81 -15.41
C ALA A 242 -3.10 -2.77 -15.50
N VAL A 243 -2.69 -3.38 -14.38
CA VAL A 243 -1.61 -4.37 -14.36
C VAL A 243 -2.00 -5.65 -15.13
N CYS A 244 -3.22 -6.15 -14.95
CA CYS A 244 -3.72 -7.29 -15.73
C CYS A 244 -3.69 -7.02 -17.23
N ALA A 245 -4.07 -5.81 -17.65
CA ALA A 245 -3.99 -5.38 -19.04
C ALA A 245 -2.53 -5.31 -19.55
N VAL A 246 -1.59 -4.81 -18.72
CA VAL A 246 -0.15 -4.82 -19.03
C VAL A 246 0.36 -6.24 -19.20
N PHE A 247 0.00 -7.18 -18.33
CA PHE A 247 0.41 -8.57 -18.44
C PHE A 247 -0.14 -9.24 -19.69
N ALA A 248 -1.42 -9.05 -19.99
CA ALA A 248 -2.03 -9.52 -21.24
C ALA A 248 -1.28 -9.02 -22.49
N ARG A 249 -0.94 -7.71 -22.48
CA ARG A 249 -0.23 -7.06 -23.60
C ARG A 249 1.20 -7.53 -23.75
N ARG A 250 1.95 -7.69 -22.64
CA ARG A 250 3.38 -8.06 -22.66
C ARG A 250 3.64 -9.46 -23.21
N ARG A 251 2.67 -10.35 -23.19
CA ARG A 251 2.80 -11.74 -23.62
C ARG A 251 2.31 -12.02 -25.01
N GLY A 252 1.81 -11.01 -25.73
CA GLY A 252 1.27 -11.21 -27.09
C GLY A 252 0.06 -12.15 -27.15
N ARG A 253 -0.44 -12.59 -25.99
CA ARG A 253 -1.59 -13.47 -25.84
C ARG A 253 -2.90 -12.66 -25.87
N PHE A 254 -3.04 -11.74 -26.83
CA PHE A 254 -4.35 -11.21 -27.24
C PHE A 254 -5.22 -12.26 -27.94
N GLY A 255 -4.83 -13.55 -27.88
CA GLY A 255 -5.75 -14.65 -28.18
C GLY A 255 -6.92 -14.66 -27.19
N LYS A 256 -7.91 -15.53 -27.43
CA LYS A 256 -9.16 -15.66 -26.65
C LYS A 256 -8.97 -15.60 -25.13
N TRP A 257 -7.84 -16.09 -24.59
CA TRP A 257 -7.52 -16.12 -23.18
C TRP A 257 -6.88 -14.83 -22.62
N GLY A 258 -6.21 -14.04 -23.45
CA GLY A 258 -5.60 -12.79 -23.02
C GLY A 258 -6.61 -11.71 -22.65
N LEU A 259 -7.75 -11.69 -23.36
CA LEU A 259 -8.87 -10.79 -23.07
C LEU A 259 -9.62 -11.17 -21.78
N LEU A 260 -9.55 -12.44 -21.35
CA LEU A 260 -10.22 -12.89 -20.13
C LEU A 260 -9.48 -12.48 -18.85
N CYS A 261 -8.18 -12.21 -18.93
CA CYS A 261 -7.39 -11.86 -17.75
C CYS A 261 -7.91 -10.61 -17.00
N PRO A 262 -8.23 -9.49 -17.64
CA PRO A 262 -8.74 -8.32 -16.95
C PRO A 262 -10.23 -8.40 -16.56
N LEU A 263 -11.02 -9.35 -17.08
CA LEU A 263 -12.46 -9.39 -16.85
C LEU A 263 -12.87 -9.55 -15.38
N PRO A 264 -12.27 -10.45 -14.56
CA PRO A 264 -12.62 -10.53 -13.16
C PRO A 264 -12.29 -9.26 -12.38
N ALA A 265 -11.15 -8.61 -12.71
CA ALA A 265 -10.77 -7.33 -12.10
C ALA A 265 -11.74 -6.20 -12.50
N LEU A 266 -12.19 -6.19 -13.76
CA LEU A 266 -13.21 -5.23 -14.23
C LEU A 266 -14.56 -5.47 -13.54
N ALA A 267 -14.99 -6.73 -13.42
CA ALA A 267 -16.22 -7.07 -12.71
C ALA A 267 -16.12 -6.66 -11.22
N ALA A 268 -14.99 -6.93 -10.57
CA ALA A 268 -14.75 -6.49 -9.20
C ALA A 268 -14.78 -4.97 -9.08
N LEU A 269 -14.18 -4.23 -10.02
CA LEU A 269 -14.17 -2.78 -10.05
C LEU A 269 -15.57 -2.18 -10.13
N ILE A 270 -16.48 -2.82 -10.87
CA ILE A 270 -17.87 -2.35 -11.03
C ILE A 270 -18.71 -2.71 -9.80
N LEU A 271 -18.62 -3.95 -9.33
CA LEU A 271 -19.56 -4.50 -8.34
C LEU A 271 -19.21 -4.14 -6.90
N VAL A 272 -17.92 -4.16 -6.54
CA VAL A 272 -17.49 -4.03 -5.13
C VAL A 272 -17.54 -2.60 -4.62
N PRO A 273 -16.96 -1.59 -5.29
CA PRO A 273 -16.95 -0.22 -4.78
C PRO A 273 -18.34 0.43 -4.75
N THR A 274 -19.26 0.00 -5.62
CA THR A 274 -20.64 0.50 -5.71
C THR A 274 -21.58 -0.10 -4.66
N ARG A 275 -21.07 -0.95 -3.77
CA ARG A 275 -21.86 -1.67 -2.76
C ARG A 275 -22.93 -2.62 -3.32
N LEU A 276 -22.90 -2.92 -4.62
CA LEU A 276 -23.76 -3.95 -5.21
C LEU A 276 -23.47 -5.33 -4.63
N THR A 277 -22.21 -5.54 -4.20
CA THR A 277 -21.80 -6.71 -3.43
C THR A 277 -21.00 -6.27 -2.20
N GLY A 278 -21.09 -7.01 -1.09
CA GLY A 278 -20.19 -6.82 0.05
C GLY A 278 -18.74 -7.18 -0.35
N CYS A 279 -17.76 -6.44 0.15
CA CYS A 279 -16.33 -6.61 -0.20
C CYS A 279 -15.74 -7.99 0.14
N LEU A 280 -16.33 -8.70 1.11
CA LEU A 280 -16.00 -10.06 1.49
C LEU A 280 -17.12 -11.05 1.16
N SER A 281 -18.05 -10.67 0.27
CA SER A 281 -19.06 -11.61 -0.22
C SER A 281 -18.40 -12.76 -0.99
N PRO A 282 -19.00 -13.94 -1.06
CA PRO A 282 -18.46 -15.06 -1.85
C PRO A 282 -18.16 -14.68 -3.30
N LEU A 283 -19.00 -13.82 -3.89
CA LEU A 283 -18.79 -13.31 -5.25
C LEU A 283 -17.55 -12.43 -5.34
N ALA A 284 -17.36 -11.48 -4.42
CA ALA A 284 -16.18 -10.61 -4.41
C ALA A 284 -14.88 -11.43 -4.21
N LEU A 285 -14.90 -12.38 -3.27
CA LEU A 285 -13.75 -13.27 -3.03
C LEU A 285 -13.45 -14.14 -4.26
N ALA A 286 -14.48 -14.66 -4.94
CA ALA A 286 -14.31 -15.40 -6.19
C ALA A 286 -13.68 -14.53 -7.29
N LEU A 287 -14.11 -13.27 -7.44
CA LEU A 287 -13.53 -12.34 -8.41
C LEU A 287 -12.07 -12.02 -8.10
N TYR A 288 -11.69 -11.85 -6.82
CA TYR A 288 -10.30 -11.64 -6.41
C TYR A 288 -9.44 -12.88 -6.70
N ALA A 289 -9.94 -14.08 -6.37
CA ALA A 289 -9.25 -15.35 -6.64
C ALA A 289 -9.06 -15.58 -8.15
N LEU A 290 -10.09 -15.32 -8.95
CA LEU A 290 -10.01 -15.43 -10.41
C LEU A 290 -9.03 -14.41 -10.99
N THR A 291 -9.00 -13.18 -10.46
CA THR A 291 -8.03 -12.17 -10.88
C THR A 291 -6.59 -12.64 -10.63
N LEU A 292 -6.31 -13.19 -9.44
CA LEU A 292 -5.00 -13.75 -9.10
C LEU A 292 -4.66 -14.95 -10.00
N LEU A 293 -5.61 -15.86 -10.19
CA LEU A 293 -5.41 -17.04 -11.05
C LEU A 293 -5.07 -16.63 -12.48
N PHE A 294 -5.86 -15.73 -13.08
CA PHE A 294 -5.60 -15.29 -14.45
C PHE A 294 -4.32 -14.49 -14.58
N ALA A 295 -3.97 -13.65 -13.60
CA ALA A 295 -2.67 -12.97 -13.58
C ALA A 295 -1.52 -13.97 -13.52
N PHE A 296 -1.64 -15.03 -12.69
CA PHE A 296 -0.66 -16.09 -12.58
C PHE A 296 -0.54 -16.90 -13.87
N LEU A 297 -1.65 -17.34 -14.47
CA LEU A 297 -1.69 -18.07 -15.74
C LEU A 297 -1.07 -17.27 -16.89
N GLN A 298 -1.29 -15.96 -16.93
CA GLN A 298 -0.62 -15.07 -17.89
C GLN A 298 0.90 -15.04 -17.66
N TYR A 299 1.35 -15.33 -16.45
CA TYR A 299 2.76 -15.28 -16.08
C TYR A 299 3.51 -16.61 -16.34
N LEU A 300 2.80 -17.73 -16.41
CA LEU A 300 3.41 -19.02 -16.73
C LEU A 300 3.94 -19.07 -18.18
N PRO A 301 5.05 -19.75 -18.45
CA PRO A 301 5.55 -19.97 -19.82
C PRO A 301 4.50 -20.68 -20.67
N ALA A 302 4.43 -20.37 -21.95
CA ALA A 302 3.68 -21.18 -22.88
C ALA A 302 4.36 -22.55 -23.01
N SER A 303 3.59 -23.61 -23.01
CA SER A 303 4.07 -25.00 -23.17
C SER A 303 4.79 -25.25 -24.50
N SER A 304 4.89 -24.28 -25.39
CA SER A 304 5.56 -24.37 -26.70
C SER A 304 6.97 -23.76 -26.74
N GLU A 305 7.54 -23.33 -25.60
CA GLU A 305 8.89 -22.76 -25.50
C GLU A 305 9.87 -23.68 -24.72
N GLN A 306 9.61 -25.01 -24.70
CA GLN A 306 10.59 -26.02 -24.27
C GLN A 306 11.31 -26.63 -25.46
#